data_97a0232327df001b540750ccb7959660
#
_entry.id   97a0232327df001b540750ccb7959660
#
_cell.length_a   1.000
_cell.length_b   1.000
_cell.length_c   1.000
_cell.angle_alpha   90.00
_cell.angle_beta   90.00
_cell.angle_gamma   90.00
#
_symmetry.space_group_name_H-M   'P 1'
#
loop_
_entity.id
_entity.type
_entity.pdbx_description
1 polymer ?
#
loop_
_entity_poly.entity_id
_entity_poly.type
_entity_poly.pdbx_seq_one_letter_code
_entity_poly.pdbx_strand_id
1 'polypeptide(L)'
;WIKTNTSKGTAGGAADPSAADGTGTRTDGTQIAFTEARLKTVLAACANSGGKPDTIYTGTFNKQVLSTFTGRSTPMEQASSKKIVASVDVYESDFGKLNVVFDLFQRTRDVLVLQNEMWAVSYLKGRKMVSIVLAKTGDSDRRQILSEYALTARNEKSSGGVFDNTVS
;
A
#
# COMPACT_ATOMS: atom_id res chain seq x y z
N TRP A 1 10.02 0.26 2.12
CA TRP A 1 8.80 -0.22 2.75
C TRP A 1 8.49 0.56 4.04
N ILE A 2 7.22 0.55 4.47
CA ILE A 2 6.74 1.40 5.55
C ILE A 2 7.02 0.73 6.89
N LYS A 3 7.72 1.43 7.78
CA LYS A 3 8.13 0.91 9.09
C LYS A 3 7.61 1.75 10.26
N THR A 4 7.58 3.07 10.10
CA THR A 4 7.41 4.01 11.21
C THR A 4 5.94 4.17 11.61
N ASN A 5 5.08 4.60 10.70
CA ASN A 5 3.68 4.90 10.98
C ASN A 5 2.80 3.68 10.73
N THR A 6 2.90 2.70 11.62
CA THR A 6 2.20 1.42 11.43
C THR A 6 1.37 1.04 12.65
N SER A 7 0.21 0.43 12.39
CA SER A 7 -0.58 -0.30 13.38
C SER A 7 -0.51 -1.77 13.03
N LYS A 8 0.13 -2.57 13.86
CA LYS A 8 0.40 -4.00 13.61
C LYS A 8 0.14 -4.85 14.83
N GLY A 9 -0.06 -6.14 14.63
CA GLY A 9 -0.17 -7.12 15.69
C GLY A 9 1.16 -7.35 16.39
N THR A 10 1.10 -8.00 17.54
CA THR A 10 2.30 -8.40 18.28
C THR A 10 2.97 -9.56 17.54
N ALA A 11 4.18 -9.34 17.07
CA ALA A 11 4.99 -10.40 16.47
C ALA A 11 5.94 -11.00 17.49
N GLY A 12 6.08 -12.31 17.45
CA GLY A 12 7.13 -13.01 18.19
C GLY A 12 8.47 -12.80 17.47
N GLY A 13 9.37 -12.00 18.04
CA GLY A 13 10.69 -11.74 17.46
C GLY A 13 10.77 -10.44 16.65
N ALA A 14 11.77 -10.35 15.77
CA ALA A 14 11.98 -9.19 14.92
C ALA A 14 10.89 -9.13 13.84
N ALA A 15 9.86 -8.31 14.08
CA ALA A 15 8.72 -8.18 13.19
C ALA A 15 9.07 -7.54 11.86
N ASP A 16 10.05 -6.65 11.85
CA ASP A 16 10.41 -5.89 10.66
C ASP A 16 11.75 -6.37 10.11
N PRO A 17 11.88 -6.54 8.79
CA PRO A 17 13.15 -6.90 8.19
C PRO A 17 14.23 -5.87 8.54
N SER A 18 15.39 -6.34 8.97
CA SER A 18 16.54 -5.49 9.28
C SER A 18 17.43 -5.23 8.08
N ALA A 19 17.35 -6.08 7.06
CA ALA A 19 18.18 -5.98 5.87
C ALA A 19 17.78 -4.77 5.01
N ALA A 20 18.75 -3.92 4.70
CA ALA A 20 18.55 -2.75 3.84
C ALA A 20 18.47 -3.10 2.34
N ASP A 21 18.83 -4.33 1.99
CA ASP A 21 18.87 -4.84 0.61
C ASP A 21 17.50 -5.29 0.07
N GLY A 22 16.47 -5.24 0.88
CA GLY A 22 15.11 -5.63 0.51
C GLY A 22 14.87 -7.14 0.46
N THR A 23 15.84 -7.96 0.86
CA THR A 23 15.71 -9.43 0.87
C THR A 23 15.04 -9.97 2.12
N GLY A 24 14.99 -9.16 3.18
CA GLY A 24 14.38 -9.53 4.45
C GLY A 24 12.87 -9.71 4.32
N THR A 25 12.35 -10.79 4.88
CA THR A 25 10.91 -11.05 4.96
C THR A 25 10.36 -10.55 6.29
N ARG A 26 9.24 -9.83 6.25
CA ARG A 26 8.53 -9.45 7.48
C ARG A 26 7.94 -10.69 8.16
N THR A 27 8.14 -10.79 9.48
CA THR A 27 7.43 -11.79 10.29
C THR A 27 6.04 -11.29 10.62
N ASP A 28 5.03 -12.10 10.31
CA ASP A 28 3.64 -11.77 10.62
C ASP A 28 3.38 -11.81 12.13
N GLY A 29 2.64 -10.81 12.61
CA GLY A 29 2.15 -10.76 13.97
C GLY A 29 0.82 -11.50 14.15
N THR A 30 0.31 -11.46 15.39
CA THR A 30 -1.05 -11.92 15.69
C THR A 30 -2.06 -11.10 14.91
N GLN A 31 -3.07 -11.78 14.37
CA GLN A 31 -4.13 -11.10 13.62
C GLN A 31 -5.01 -10.26 14.57
N ILE A 32 -5.29 -9.04 14.15
CA ILE A 32 -6.17 -8.11 14.84
C ILE A 32 -7.22 -7.61 13.86
N ALA A 33 -8.45 -7.45 14.31
CA ALA A 33 -9.51 -6.91 13.46
C ALA A 33 -9.12 -5.53 12.87
N PHE A 34 -9.40 -5.35 11.58
CA PHE A 34 -9.26 -4.04 10.95
C PHE A 34 -10.39 -3.13 11.45
N THR A 35 -10.04 -2.08 12.17
CA THR A 35 -11.00 -1.14 12.74
C THR A 35 -10.71 0.29 12.30
N GLU A 36 -11.72 1.13 12.29
CA GLU A 36 -11.57 2.55 11.99
C GLU A 36 -10.61 3.25 12.95
N ALA A 37 -10.59 2.86 14.23
CA ALA A 37 -9.68 3.42 15.23
C ALA A 37 -8.20 3.17 14.85
N ARG A 38 -7.86 1.97 14.37
CA ARG A 38 -6.50 1.65 13.90
C ARG A 38 -6.11 2.49 12.69
N LEU A 39 -7.04 2.68 11.75
CA LEU A 39 -6.81 3.54 10.59
C LEU A 39 -6.58 4.99 11.00
N LYS A 40 -7.41 5.55 11.88
CA LYS A 40 -7.26 6.90 12.42
C LYS A 40 -5.94 7.11 13.14
N THR A 41 -5.49 6.12 13.92
CA THR A 41 -4.18 6.17 14.59
C THR A 41 -3.03 6.30 13.60
N VAL A 42 -3.06 5.54 12.51
CA VAL A 42 -2.04 5.62 11.44
C VAL A 42 -2.10 6.96 10.73
N LEU A 43 -3.30 7.46 10.40
CA LEU A 43 -3.46 8.77 9.77
C LEU A 43 -2.93 9.91 10.65
N ALA A 44 -3.24 9.87 11.94
CA ALA A 44 -2.71 10.85 12.91
C ALA A 44 -1.17 10.79 13.00
N ALA A 45 -0.58 9.59 13.00
CA ALA A 45 0.86 9.42 13.01
C ALA A 45 1.53 9.98 11.75
N CYS A 46 0.91 9.75 10.58
CA CYS A 46 1.38 10.34 9.31
C CYS A 46 1.30 11.88 9.35
N ALA A 47 0.19 12.44 9.82
CA ALA A 47 0.01 13.89 9.94
C ALA A 47 1.02 14.51 10.91
N ASN A 48 1.26 13.88 12.07
CA ASN A 48 2.27 14.32 13.04
C ASN A 48 3.70 14.29 12.46
N SER A 49 3.94 13.42 11.50
CA SER A 49 5.22 13.32 10.76
C SER A 49 5.29 14.28 9.57
N GLY A 50 4.30 15.17 9.40
CA GLY A 50 4.25 16.14 8.30
C GLY A 50 3.79 15.53 6.96
N GLY A 51 3.25 14.31 6.96
CA GLY A 51 2.70 13.66 5.79
C GLY A 51 1.23 14.02 5.54
N LYS A 52 0.83 13.93 4.29
CA LYS A 52 -0.57 14.08 3.86
C LYS A 52 -0.93 12.92 2.94
N PRO A 53 -1.25 11.75 3.48
CA PRO A 53 -1.65 10.61 2.66
C PRO A 53 -2.92 10.93 1.87
N ASP A 54 -2.99 10.43 0.65
CA ASP A 54 -4.06 10.68 -0.31
C ASP A 54 -4.78 9.41 -0.77
N THR A 55 -4.17 8.25 -0.58
CA THR A 55 -4.70 7.00 -1.10
C THR A 55 -4.57 5.85 -0.09
N ILE A 56 -5.63 5.05 0.01
CA ILE A 56 -5.67 3.79 0.77
C ILE A 56 -5.70 2.64 -0.23
N TYR A 57 -4.70 1.76 -0.19
CA TYR A 57 -4.67 0.52 -0.96
C TYR A 57 -5.09 -0.64 -0.07
N THR A 58 -6.04 -1.42 -0.53
CA THR A 58 -6.64 -2.50 0.25
C THR A 58 -7.00 -3.70 -0.62
N GLY A 59 -6.86 -4.91 -0.06
CA GLY A 59 -7.34 -6.15 -0.66
C GLY A 59 -8.85 -6.34 -0.47
N THR A 60 -9.38 -7.46 -0.96
CA THR A 60 -10.82 -7.77 -1.02
C THR A 60 -11.51 -7.67 0.35
N PHE A 61 -11.05 -8.42 1.33
CA PHE A 61 -11.67 -8.49 2.63
C PHE A 61 -11.63 -7.14 3.38
N ASN A 62 -10.46 -6.52 3.43
CA ASN A 62 -10.30 -5.23 4.10
C ASN A 62 -11.10 -4.10 3.41
N LYS A 63 -11.34 -4.19 2.09
CA LYS A 63 -12.23 -3.26 1.38
C LYS A 63 -13.67 -3.38 1.86
N GLN A 64 -14.15 -4.61 2.04
CA GLN A 64 -15.49 -4.86 2.58
C GLN A 64 -15.62 -4.34 4.01
N VAL A 65 -14.63 -4.61 4.87
CA VAL A 65 -14.61 -4.10 6.24
C VAL A 65 -14.59 -2.56 6.26
N LEU A 66 -13.77 -1.94 5.40
CA LEU A 66 -13.70 -0.48 5.31
C LEU A 66 -15.06 0.14 4.91
N SER A 67 -15.83 -0.55 4.08
CA SER A 67 -17.18 -0.11 3.70
C SER A 67 -18.18 -0.15 4.87
N THR A 68 -17.87 -0.84 5.97
CA THR A 68 -18.70 -0.85 7.19
C THR A 68 -18.36 0.28 8.17
N PHE A 69 -17.30 1.04 7.93
CA PHE A 69 -16.91 2.14 8.81
C PHE A 69 -17.97 3.24 8.79
N THR A 70 -18.42 3.64 9.97
CA THR A 70 -19.52 4.61 10.16
C THR A 70 -19.04 6.04 10.35
N GLY A 71 -17.74 6.29 10.19
CA GLY A 71 -17.18 7.63 10.17
C GLY A 71 -17.86 8.51 9.11
N ARG A 72 -17.47 9.75 8.94
CA ARG A 72 -17.99 10.65 7.88
C ARG A 72 -17.64 10.15 6.48
N SER A 73 -17.96 8.89 6.19
CA SER A 73 -18.07 8.40 4.84
C SER A 73 -19.33 9.03 4.25
N THR A 74 -19.17 10.09 3.52
CA THR A 74 -20.25 10.56 2.68
C THR A 74 -20.49 9.46 1.66
N PRO A 75 -21.62 8.73 1.68
CA PRO A 75 -21.96 7.92 0.53
C PRO A 75 -22.04 8.91 -0.62
N MET A 76 -21.08 8.79 -1.55
CA MET A 76 -21.12 9.60 -2.74
C MET A 76 -22.42 9.28 -3.47
N GLU A 77 -23.38 10.17 -3.21
CA GLU A 77 -24.41 10.64 -4.08
C GLU A 77 -25.44 9.67 -4.66
N GLN A 78 -26.66 10.06 -4.38
CA GLN A 78 -27.84 9.89 -5.23
C GLN A 78 -27.88 8.59 -6.00
N ALA A 79 -27.98 7.50 -5.24
CA ALA A 79 -28.60 6.33 -5.80
C ALA A 79 -29.96 6.77 -6.34
N SER A 80 -30.12 6.84 -7.66
CA SER A 80 -31.45 6.82 -8.23
C SER A 80 -32.21 5.72 -7.49
N SER A 81 -33.45 5.94 -7.13
CA SER A 81 -34.27 5.16 -6.19
C SER A 81 -34.34 3.62 -6.38
N LYS A 82 -33.47 3.05 -7.21
CA LYS A 82 -33.42 1.62 -7.56
C LYS A 82 -32.02 0.99 -7.44
N LYS A 83 -31.00 1.71 -6.91
CA LYS A 83 -29.63 1.20 -6.81
C LYS A 83 -29.19 1.16 -5.35
N ILE A 84 -28.78 -0.01 -4.85
CA ILE A 84 -28.14 -0.16 -3.55
C ILE A 84 -26.64 0.09 -3.74
N VAL A 85 -26.08 1.08 -3.03
CA VAL A 85 -24.64 1.39 -3.03
C VAL A 85 -24.08 0.92 -1.69
N ALA A 86 -23.21 -0.08 -1.73
CA ALA A 86 -22.55 -0.67 -0.56
C ALA A 86 -21.02 -0.52 -0.61
N SER A 87 -20.48 0.38 -1.43
CA SER A 87 -19.05 0.56 -1.59
C SER A 87 -18.63 1.97 -1.21
N VAL A 88 -17.48 2.08 -0.54
CA VAL A 88 -16.83 3.36 -0.19
C VAL A 88 -15.59 3.51 -1.05
N ASP A 89 -15.58 4.52 -1.91
CA ASP A 89 -14.41 4.83 -2.75
C ASP A 89 -13.64 6.06 -2.24
N VAL A 90 -14.24 6.84 -1.36
CA VAL A 90 -13.60 7.98 -0.70
C VAL A 90 -13.84 7.89 0.80
N TYR A 91 -12.78 7.94 1.57
CA TYR A 91 -12.82 8.04 3.03
C TYR A 91 -12.43 9.47 3.44
N GLU A 92 -13.33 10.17 4.10
CA GLU A 92 -13.09 11.50 4.63
C GLU A 92 -12.70 11.43 6.09
N SER A 93 -11.45 11.76 6.39
CA SER A 93 -10.90 11.79 7.74
C SER A 93 -10.74 13.23 8.23
N ASP A 94 -10.43 13.39 9.52
CA ASP A 94 -10.11 14.70 10.11
C ASP A 94 -8.86 15.34 9.47
N PHE A 95 -8.03 14.55 8.79
CA PHE A 95 -6.77 14.98 8.17
C PHE A 95 -6.86 15.14 6.66
N GLY A 96 -8.00 14.87 6.05
CA GLY A 96 -8.24 15.03 4.63
C GLY A 96 -9.03 13.89 3.99
N LYS A 97 -9.20 14.00 2.69
CA LYS A 97 -9.88 12.99 1.87
C LYS A 97 -8.87 11.99 1.34
N LEU A 98 -9.20 10.71 1.46
CA LEU A 98 -8.40 9.61 0.95
C LEU A 98 -9.22 8.81 -0.07
N ASN A 99 -8.62 8.55 -1.22
CA ASN A 99 -9.20 7.66 -2.21
C ASN A 99 -8.94 6.21 -1.81
N VAL A 100 -9.97 5.37 -1.86
CA VAL A 100 -9.86 3.95 -1.52
C VAL A 100 -9.74 3.14 -2.81
N VAL A 101 -8.57 2.60 -3.06
CA VAL A 101 -8.26 1.80 -4.24
C VAL A 101 -8.21 0.33 -3.86
N PHE A 102 -8.97 -0.46 -4.60
CA PHE A 102 -8.85 -1.92 -4.55
C PHE A 102 -7.65 -2.37 -5.36
N ASP A 103 -6.75 -3.11 -4.73
CA ASP A 103 -5.60 -3.72 -5.39
C ASP A 103 -5.66 -5.25 -5.25
N LEU A 104 -5.69 -5.92 -6.39
CA LEU A 104 -5.74 -7.38 -6.46
C LEU A 104 -4.48 -8.05 -5.90
N PHE A 105 -3.33 -7.38 -6.02
CA PHE A 105 -2.03 -7.90 -5.58
C PHE A 105 -1.69 -7.53 -4.13
N GLN A 106 -2.54 -6.73 -3.48
CA GLN A 106 -2.35 -6.37 -2.08
C GLN A 106 -2.47 -7.60 -1.18
N ARG A 107 -1.55 -7.75 -0.23
CA ARG A 107 -1.68 -8.80 0.78
C ARG A 107 -3.00 -8.67 1.53
N THR A 108 -3.68 -9.79 1.71
CA THR A 108 -4.99 -9.82 2.38
C THR A 108 -4.98 -9.29 3.81
N ARG A 109 -3.83 -9.40 4.50
CA ARG A 109 -3.64 -8.96 5.89
C ARG A 109 -3.24 -7.49 6.04
N ASP A 110 -2.95 -6.79 4.95
CA ASP A 110 -2.33 -5.48 4.98
C ASP A 110 -3.19 -4.43 4.29
N VAL A 111 -3.22 -3.23 4.85
CA VAL A 111 -3.79 -2.02 4.26
C VAL A 111 -2.72 -0.96 4.24
N LEU A 112 -2.46 -0.38 3.08
CA LEU A 112 -1.47 0.68 2.91
C LEU A 112 -2.16 2.03 2.80
N VAL A 113 -1.60 3.01 3.46
CA VAL A 113 -2.03 4.41 3.43
C VAL A 113 -0.87 5.22 2.89
N LEU A 114 -0.96 5.64 1.63
CA LEU A 114 0.17 6.21 0.91
C LEU A 114 -0.06 7.68 0.55
N GLN A 115 1.02 8.43 0.58
CA GLN A 115 1.15 9.70 -0.13
C GLN A 115 1.91 9.41 -1.43
N ASN A 116 1.17 9.23 -2.53
CA ASN A 116 1.73 8.73 -3.79
C ASN A 116 2.88 9.57 -4.33
N GLU A 117 2.86 10.88 -4.13
CA GLU A 117 3.92 11.80 -4.59
C GLU A 117 5.30 11.48 -3.99
N MET A 118 5.33 10.83 -2.82
CA MET A 118 6.57 10.50 -2.12
C MET A 118 7.18 9.17 -2.57
N TRP A 119 6.50 8.45 -3.46
CA TRP A 119 6.95 7.16 -3.97
C TRP A 119 7.24 7.24 -5.46
N ALA A 120 8.37 6.72 -5.88
CA ALA A 120 8.76 6.69 -7.29
C ALA A 120 9.56 5.43 -7.61
N VAL A 121 9.51 5.02 -8.87
CA VAL A 121 10.40 3.99 -9.41
C VAL A 121 11.58 4.68 -10.06
N SER A 122 12.77 4.43 -9.56
CA SER A 122 14.02 4.96 -10.10
C SER A 122 14.76 3.88 -10.90
N TYR A 123 15.19 4.23 -12.09
CA TYR A 123 15.95 3.35 -12.97
C TYR A 123 17.44 3.69 -12.92
N LEU A 124 18.28 2.67 -12.99
CA LEU A 124 19.71 2.88 -13.17
C LEU A 124 19.96 3.54 -14.54
N LYS A 125 20.82 4.57 -14.55
CA LYS A 125 21.12 5.32 -15.78
C LYS A 125 21.58 4.37 -16.90
N GLY A 126 20.91 4.43 -18.04
CA GLY A 126 21.20 3.57 -19.19
C GLY A 126 20.70 2.12 -19.08
N ARG A 127 19.92 1.78 -18.04
CA ARG A 127 19.39 0.40 -17.80
C ARG A 127 17.86 0.32 -17.75
N LYS A 128 17.19 1.26 -18.40
CA LYS A 128 15.73 1.26 -18.51
C LYS A 128 15.31 0.56 -19.79
N MET A 129 14.83 -0.68 -19.70
CA MET A 129 14.31 -1.45 -20.84
C MET A 129 15.30 -1.50 -22.03
N VAL A 130 16.56 -1.79 -21.75
CA VAL A 130 17.60 -1.83 -22.78
C VAL A 130 17.57 -3.18 -23.49
N SER A 131 17.50 -3.16 -24.83
CA SER A 131 17.64 -4.35 -25.66
C SER A 131 19.10 -4.54 -26.05
N ILE A 132 19.68 -5.67 -25.65
CA ILE A 132 21.06 -6.04 -25.93
C ILE A 132 21.05 -7.23 -26.89
N VAL A 133 21.82 -7.11 -27.98
CA VAL A 133 22.03 -8.23 -28.88
C VAL A 133 23.07 -9.16 -28.26
N LEU A 134 22.71 -10.42 -28.12
CA LEU A 134 23.61 -11.46 -27.61
C LEU A 134 24.42 -12.09 -28.76
N ALA A 135 25.54 -12.71 -28.39
CA ALA A 135 26.36 -13.45 -29.37
C ALA A 135 25.53 -14.55 -30.05
N LYS A 136 25.73 -14.67 -31.38
CA LYS A 136 25.07 -15.71 -32.18
C LYS A 136 25.60 -17.09 -31.79
N THR A 137 24.69 -18.00 -31.54
CA THR A 137 24.97 -19.45 -31.41
C THR A 137 24.20 -20.17 -32.51
N GLY A 138 24.76 -20.21 -33.73
CA GLY A 138 24.10 -20.72 -34.93
C GLY A 138 23.35 -19.63 -35.71
N ASP A 139 22.33 -19.97 -36.47
CA ASP A 139 21.59 -19.10 -37.39
C ASP A 139 20.45 -18.29 -36.69
N SER A 140 20.44 -18.21 -35.36
CA SER A 140 19.43 -17.47 -34.60
C SER A 140 19.95 -16.16 -34.03
N ASP A 141 19.15 -15.10 -34.14
CA ASP A 141 19.39 -13.82 -33.47
C ASP A 141 18.74 -13.83 -32.09
N ARG A 142 19.59 -13.68 -31.06
CA ARG A 142 19.14 -13.62 -29.67
C ARG A 142 19.24 -12.20 -29.13
N ARG A 143 18.19 -11.76 -28.41
CA ARG A 143 18.17 -10.47 -27.73
C ARG A 143 17.79 -10.64 -26.28
N GLN A 144 18.40 -9.87 -25.42
CA GLN A 144 18.08 -9.75 -24.00
C GLN A 144 17.51 -8.38 -23.72
N ILE A 145 16.37 -8.34 -23.01
CA ILE A 145 15.83 -7.09 -22.47
C ILE A 145 16.24 -7.01 -21.01
N LEU A 146 16.93 -5.93 -20.66
CA LEU A 146 17.42 -5.69 -19.32
C LEU A 146 16.78 -4.43 -18.74
N SER A 147 16.30 -4.52 -17.50
CA SER A 147 15.79 -3.37 -16.75
C SER A 147 16.27 -3.48 -15.31
N GLU A 148 16.94 -2.44 -14.82
CA GLU A 148 17.37 -2.33 -13.44
C GLU A 148 16.68 -1.14 -12.80
N TYR A 149 15.88 -1.40 -11.76
CA TYR A 149 15.09 -0.38 -11.08
C TYR A 149 14.99 -0.66 -9.58
N ALA A 150 14.72 0.38 -8.83
CA ALA A 150 14.44 0.31 -7.39
C ALA A 150 13.26 1.21 -7.02
N LEU A 151 12.54 0.83 -5.97
CA LEU A 151 11.52 1.68 -5.37
C LEU A 151 12.23 2.74 -4.51
N THR A 152 11.91 4.00 -4.77
CA THR A 152 12.43 5.15 -4.03
C THR A 152 11.33 5.75 -3.17
N ALA A 153 11.57 5.82 -1.87
CA ALA A 153 10.74 6.57 -0.94
C ALA A 153 11.43 7.89 -0.58
N ARG A 154 10.85 9.02 -0.95
CA ARG A 154 11.38 10.35 -0.61
C ARG A 154 11.16 10.69 0.86
N ASN A 155 10.02 10.29 1.38
CA ASN A 155 9.68 10.42 2.80
C ASN A 155 8.81 9.22 3.22
N GLU A 156 9.40 8.24 3.89
CA GLU A 156 8.67 7.06 4.37
C GLU A 156 7.62 7.43 5.42
N LYS A 157 7.92 8.42 6.27
CA LYS A 157 7.04 8.84 7.36
C LYS A 157 5.77 9.57 6.92
N SER A 158 5.69 9.99 5.65
CA SER A 158 4.46 10.56 5.08
C SER A 158 3.38 9.52 4.82
N SER A 159 3.76 8.26 4.82
CA SER A 159 2.89 7.12 4.55
C SER A 159 2.81 6.20 5.75
N GLY A 160 1.81 5.36 5.77
CA GLY A 160 1.59 4.44 6.87
C GLY A 160 0.93 3.13 6.42
N GLY A 161 0.67 2.26 7.38
CA GLY A 161 0.00 1.01 7.09
C GLY A 161 -0.64 0.37 8.30
N VAL A 162 -1.72 -0.36 8.06
CA VAL A 162 -2.37 -1.22 9.04
C VAL A 162 -2.10 -2.66 8.65
N PHE A 163 -1.31 -3.34 9.45
CA PHE A 163 -0.82 -4.69 9.19
C PHE A 163 -1.42 -5.71 10.15
N ASP A 164 -1.29 -6.99 9.78
CA ASP A 164 -1.78 -8.12 10.56
C ASP A 164 -3.30 -8.08 10.81
N ASN A 165 -4.05 -7.67 9.79
CA ASN A 165 -5.50 -7.71 9.87
C ASN A 165 -6.02 -9.14 9.77
N THR A 166 -7.17 -9.41 10.39
CA THR A 166 -7.92 -10.65 10.16
C THR A 166 -8.35 -10.73 8.69
N VAL A 167 -8.41 -11.94 8.16
CA VAL A 167 -8.71 -12.20 6.73
C VAL A 167 -10.02 -12.95 6.51
N SER A 168 -10.75 -13.22 7.57
CA SER A 168 -12.07 -13.90 7.56
C SER A 168 -12.88 -13.46 8.79
#